data_4bcf951355f67a3bddc54633a74a268a
#
_entry.id   4bcf951355f67a3bddc54633a74a268a
#
_cell.length_a   1.000
_cell.length_b   1.000
_cell.length_c   1.000
_cell.angle_alpha   90.00
_cell.angle_beta   90.00
_cell.angle_gamma   90.00
#
_symmetry.space_group_name_H-M   'P 1'
#
loop_
_entity.id
_entity.type
_entity.pdbx_description
1 polymer ?
#
loop_
_entity_poly.entity_id
_entity_poly.type
_entity_poly.pdbx_seq_one_letter_code
_entity_poly.pdbx_strand_id
1 'polypeptide(L)' 'MDKDILIINEAATFLRVSATTLRRYIASRQITFYKLQGKILFRKADLEKFLASKKVESFEEFRNKNIL' A
#
# COMPACT_ATOMS: atom_id res chain seq x y z
N MET A 1 -1.10 -21.37 -8.52
CA MET A 1 -1.37 -20.55 -7.40
C MET A 1 -0.72 -19.21 -7.56
N ASP A 2 -1.51 -18.22 -7.50
CA ASP A 2 -1.03 -16.90 -7.79
C ASP A 2 -0.58 -16.20 -6.52
N LYS A 3 0.71 -16.11 -6.33
CA LYS A 3 1.24 -15.48 -5.16
C LYS A 3 1.17 -13.96 -5.25
N ASP A 4 0.76 -13.47 -6.40
CA ASP A 4 0.67 -12.03 -6.56
C ASP A 4 -0.66 -11.46 -6.10
N ILE A 5 -1.60 -12.33 -5.78
CA ILE A 5 -2.91 -11.89 -5.29
C ILE A 5 -2.95 -12.09 -3.79
N LEU A 6 -3.23 -11.03 -3.05
CA LEU A 6 -3.20 -11.06 -1.60
C LEU A 6 -4.56 -10.67 -1.02
N ILE A 7 -4.90 -11.27 0.11
CA ILE A 7 -6.10 -10.88 0.85
C ILE A 7 -5.66 -9.79 1.83
N ILE A 8 -6.64 -9.19 2.51
CA ILE A 8 -6.36 -8.07 3.40
C ILE A 8 -5.25 -8.36 4.41
N ASN A 9 -5.33 -9.49 5.09
CA ASN A 9 -4.32 -9.77 6.12
C ASN A 9 -2.93 -9.89 5.52
N GLU A 10 -2.85 -10.52 4.35
CA GLU A 10 -1.57 -10.68 3.68
C GLU A 10 -1.04 -9.34 3.21
N ALA A 11 -1.92 -8.51 2.67
CA ALA A 11 -1.52 -7.19 2.19
C ALA A 11 -1.05 -6.32 3.35
N ALA A 12 -1.74 -6.38 4.47
CA ALA A 12 -1.36 -5.60 5.65
C ALA A 12 0.02 -6.03 6.12
N THR A 13 0.27 -7.34 6.13
CA THR A 13 1.58 -7.85 6.51
C THR A 13 2.64 -7.39 5.53
N PHE A 14 2.33 -7.44 4.24
CA PHE A 14 3.26 -7.00 3.22
C PHE A 14 3.63 -5.53 3.41
N LEU A 15 2.65 -4.70 3.74
CA LEU A 15 2.87 -3.28 3.94
C LEU A 15 3.32 -2.95 5.36
N ARG A 16 3.33 -3.94 6.23
CA ARG A 16 3.72 -3.78 7.63
C ARG A 16 2.85 -2.78 8.36
N VAL A 17 1.55 -2.85 8.10
CA VAL A 17 0.58 -2.03 8.83
C VAL A 17 -0.49 -2.94 9.38
N SER A 18 -1.33 -2.42 10.25
CA SER A 18 -2.43 -3.20 10.79
C SER A 18 -3.53 -3.32 9.74
N ALA A 19 -4.36 -4.34 9.89
CA ALA A 19 -5.50 -4.50 9.01
C ALA A 19 -6.42 -3.28 9.10
N THR A 20 -6.54 -2.71 10.30
CA THR A 20 -7.37 -1.53 10.49
C THR A 20 -6.84 -0.36 9.67
N THR A 21 -5.54 -0.16 9.68
CA THR A 21 -4.93 0.91 8.89
C THR A 21 -5.17 0.67 7.41
N LEU A 22 -5.02 -0.58 6.97
CA LEU A 22 -5.23 -0.89 5.56
C LEU A 22 -6.68 -0.63 5.17
N ARG A 23 -7.62 -0.95 6.04
CA ARG A 23 -9.01 -0.69 5.74
C ARG A 23 -9.29 0.81 5.61
N ARG A 24 -8.57 1.62 6.35
CA ARG A 24 -8.70 3.07 6.21
C ARG A 24 -8.19 3.54 4.86
N TYR A 25 -7.10 2.97 4.39
CA TYR A 25 -6.61 3.30 3.05
C TYR A 25 -7.64 2.91 1.99
N ILE A 26 -8.29 1.77 2.18
CA ILE A 26 -9.30 1.32 1.24
C ILE A 26 -10.49 2.28 1.26
N ALA A 27 -10.93 2.65 2.44
CA ALA A 27 -12.10 3.52 2.58
C ALA A 27 -11.86 4.89 1.97
N SER A 28 -10.63 5.40 2.08
CA SER A 28 -10.29 6.71 1.55
C SER A 28 -9.79 6.63 0.10
N ARG A 29 -9.84 5.43 -0.48
CA ARG A 29 -9.44 5.23 -1.88
C ARG A 29 -7.99 5.63 -2.14
N GLN A 30 -7.14 5.42 -1.17
CA GLN A 30 -5.73 5.74 -1.34
C GLN A 30 -4.94 4.59 -1.93
N ILE A 31 -5.51 3.38 -1.94
CA ILE A 31 -4.79 2.21 -2.39
C ILE A 31 -5.65 1.45 -3.38
N THR A 32 -5.01 0.89 -4.38
CA THR A 32 -5.72 0.11 -5.40
C THR A 32 -6.09 -1.25 -4.84
N PHE A 33 -7.33 -1.62 -5.00
CA PHE A 33 -7.77 -2.93 -4.55
C PHE A 33 -8.83 -3.44 -5.51
N TYR A 34 -9.15 -4.72 -5.40
CA TYR A 34 -10.13 -5.37 -6.23
C TYR A 34 -11.18 -6.01 -5.34
N LYS A 35 -12.43 -5.94 -5.74
CA LYS A 35 -13.48 -6.57 -4.99
C LYS A 35 -14.09 -7.66 -5.85
N LEU A 36 -14.00 -8.90 -5.36
CA LEU A 36 -14.51 -10.04 -6.10
C LEU A 36 -15.38 -10.86 -5.19
N GLN A 37 -16.67 -10.91 -5.51
CA GLN A 37 -17.60 -11.72 -4.73
C GLN A 37 -17.50 -11.45 -3.22
N GLY A 38 -17.46 -10.17 -2.88
CA GLY A 38 -17.43 -9.81 -1.48
C GLY A 38 -16.06 -9.86 -0.83
N LYS A 39 -15.06 -10.33 -1.56
CA LYS A 39 -13.72 -10.39 -1.02
C LYS A 39 -12.89 -9.24 -1.56
N ILE A 40 -12.05 -8.70 -0.72
CA ILE A 40 -11.14 -7.64 -1.15
C ILE A 40 -9.79 -8.27 -1.42
N LEU A 41 -9.27 -8.01 -2.60
CA LEU A 41 -8.00 -8.58 -3.03
C LEU A 41 -7.07 -7.47 -3.48
N PHE A 42 -5.79 -7.76 -3.43
CA PHE A 42 -4.76 -6.81 -3.85
C PHE A 42 -3.79 -7.52 -4.77
N ARG A 43 -3.23 -6.79 -5.72
CA ARG A 43 -2.16 -7.34 -6.52
C ARG A 43 -0.85 -6.81 -5.93
N LYS A 44 0.12 -7.69 -5.81
CA LYS A 44 1.38 -7.31 -5.22
C LYS A 44 2.00 -6.12 -5.94
N ALA A 45 1.90 -6.11 -7.28
CA ALA A 45 2.46 -5.01 -8.05
C ALA A 45 1.82 -3.69 -7.67
N ASP A 46 0.52 -3.68 -7.39
CA ASP A 46 -0.16 -2.45 -7.00
C ASP A 46 0.28 -2.00 -5.61
N LEU A 47 0.54 -2.96 -4.72
CA LEU A 47 1.03 -2.62 -3.39
C LEU A 47 2.42 -2.01 -3.48
N GLU A 48 3.24 -2.53 -4.39
CA GLU A 48 4.57 -1.99 -4.57
C GLU A 48 4.51 -0.56 -5.11
N LYS A 49 3.56 -0.31 -6.01
CA LYS A 49 3.38 1.05 -6.52
C LYS A 49 2.93 1.99 -5.42
N PHE A 50 2.04 1.50 -4.55
CA PHE A 50 1.58 2.30 -3.43
C PHE A 50 2.75 2.68 -2.53
N LEU A 51 3.61 1.71 -2.24
CA LEU A 51 4.77 1.98 -1.41
C LEU A 51 5.69 2.99 -2.07
N ALA A 52 5.90 2.83 -3.36
CA ALA A 52 6.77 3.75 -4.09
C ALA A 52 6.22 5.18 -4.03
N SER A 53 4.91 5.32 -4.07
CA SER A 53 4.30 6.64 -4.02
C SER A 53 4.43 7.29 -2.65
N LYS A 54 4.75 6.51 -1.63
CA LYS A 54 4.91 7.02 -0.27
C LYS A 54 6.37 7.14 0.13
N LYS A 55 7.25 7.00 -0.84
CA LYS A 55 8.67 7.08 -0.53
C LYS A 55 9.03 8.44 0.05
N VAL A 56 9.78 8.40 1.12
CA VAL A 56 10.31 9.63 1.71
C VAL A 56 11.79 9.63 1.39
N GLU A 57 12.23 10.66 0.72
CA GLU A 57 13.62 10.72 0.30
C GLU A 57 14.55 10.83 1.48
N SER A 58 15.81 10.51 1.23
CA SER A 58 16.79 10.57 2.31
C SER A 58 16.85 11.97 2.88
N PHE A 59 17.39 12.09 4.07
CA PHE A 59 17.46 13.38 4.74
C PHE A 59 18.11 14.44 3.87
N GLU A 60 19.20 14.09 3.22
CA GLU A 60 19.88 15.07 2.39
C GLU A 60 19.06 15.50 1.21
N GLU A 61 18.46 14.53 0.55
CA GLU A 61 17.62 14.84 -0.60
C GLU A 61 16.43 15.67 -0.17
N PHE A 62 15.85 15.31 0.96
CA PHE A 62 14.69 16.00 1.45
C PHE A 62 15.06 17.45 1.79
N ARG A 63 16.19 17.65 2.44
CA ARG A 63 16.64 18.98 2.78
C ARG A 63 16.86 19.81 1.55
N ASN A 64 17.51 19.23 0.56
CA ASN A 64 17.81 19.96 -0.65
C ASN A 64 16.57 20.39 -1.38
N LYS A 65 15.52 19.58 -1.33
CA LYS A 65 14.32 19.90 -2.02
C LYS A 65 13.41 20.83 -1.26
N ASN A 66 13.42 20.70 0.02
CA ASN A 66 12.49 21.46 0.81
C ASN A 66 13.15 22.50 1.64
N ILE A 67 14.34 22.75 1.38
CA ILE A 67 15.04 23.68 2.09
C ILE A 67 14.23 24.56 2.78
N LEU A 68 14.23 24.49 3.88
CA LEU A 68 13.33 25.28 4.53
C LEU A 68 13.89 26.35 5.12
#